data_954f801319fc5a091fdaa6ffa786419d
#
_entry.id   954f801319fc5a091fdaa6ffa786419d
#
_cell.length_a   1.000
_cell.length_b   1.000
_cell.length_c   1.000
_cell.angle_alpha   90.00
_cell.angle_beta   90.00
_cell.angle_gamma   90.00
#
_symmetry.space_group_name_H-M   'P 1'
#
loop_
_entity.id
_entity.type
_entity.pdbx_description
1 polymer ?
#
loop_
_entity_poly.entity_id
_entity_poly.type
_entity_poly.pdbx_seq_one_letter_code
_entity_poly.pdbx_strand_id
1 'polypeptide(L)'
;MDKTILKKKLVLGSVNFTQKYGVNPKQIKLSEIKKIFSLAKKKNVMIIDTAESYITKSNIFKNLNKKFQLITKIIPSSKWTSLSYCEERIKNHIKKYNNLKIKTLLFHDTKILFTKNGPKIFNNLEILKKKKFFSQIGISIYNIKELDYIIPKYDIKVVQCPYNLLDKRVINSGWYSK
;
A
#
# COMPACT_ATOMS: atom_id res chain seq x y z
N MET A 1 -10.53 21.25 -15.03
CA MET A 1 -10.42 19.89 -14.45
C MET A 1 -11.37 19.81 -13.27
N ASP A 2 -12.35 18.89 -13.31
CA ASP A 2 -13.41 18.83 -12.30
C ASP A 2 -12.82 18.50 -10.92
N LYS A 3 -13.09 19.37 -9.94
CA LYS A 3 -12.62 19.23 -8.53
C LYS A 3 -13.10 17.92 -7.89
N THR A 4 -14.20 17.33 -8.40
CA THR A 4 -14.76 16.06 -7.93
C THR A 4 -13.91 14.87 -8.37
N ILE A 5 -13.34 14.90 -9.57
CA ILE A 5 -12.47 13.86 -10.12
C ILE A 5 -11.12 13.83 -9.35
N LEU A 6 -10.57 15.00 -9.03
CA LEU A 6 -9.32 15.10 -8.26
C LEU A 6 -9.46 14.48 -6.86
N LYS A 7 -10.59 14.70 -6.17
CA LYS A 7 -10.81 14.17 -4.81
C LYS A 7 -10.82 12.64 -4.75
N LYS A 8 -11.32 11.95 -5.80
CA LYS A 8 -11.32 10.48 -5.88
C LYS A 8 -9.94 9.87 -6.12
N LYS A 9 -8.96 10.69 -6.57
CA LYS A 9 -7.59 10.26 -6.87
C LYS A 9 -6.59 10.50 -5.73
N LEU A 10 -6.98 11.22 -4.67
CA LEU A 10 -6.10 11.50 -3.54
C LEU A 10 -6.05 10.33 -2.56
N VAL A 11 -4.83 10.03 -2.11
CA VAL A 11 -4.54 9.03 -1.08
C VAL A 11 -3.72 9.71 0.02
N LEU A 12 -4.09 9.47 1.29
CA LEU A 12 -3.40 10.03 2.43
C LEU A 12 -2.21 9.16 2.83
N GLY A 13 -0.98 9.63 2.64
CA GLY A 13 0.23 8.95 3.12
C GLY A 13 0.36 9.03 4.63
N SER A 14 0.70 7.91 5.29
CA SER A 14 0.78 7.81 6.75
C SER A 14 2.19 7.67 7.31
N VAL A 15 3.23 7.63 6.49
CA VAL A 15 4.61 7.41 6.95
C VAL A 15 5.02 8.44 8.01
N ASN A 16 4.71 9.73 7.82
CA ASN A 16 5.04 10.80 8.77
C ASN A 16 4.21 10.78 10.05
N PHE A 17 3.15 9.98 10.12
CA PHE A 17 2.39 9.79 11.36
C PHE A 17 3.12 8.89 12.35
N THR A 18 4.00 8.05 11.86
CA THR A 18 4.60 6.95 12.63
C THR A 18 6.10 7.09 12.79
N GLN A 19 6.77 7.74 11.84
CA GLN A 19 8.22 7.91 11.83
C GLN A 19 8.62 9.23 11.18
N LYS A 20 9.84 9.68 11.44
CA LYS A 20 10.42 10.83 10.77
C LYS A 20 10.79 10.43 9.33
N TYR A 21 10.23 11.10 8.35
CA TYR A 21 10.46 10.79 6.94
C TYR A 21 10.50 12.07 6.10
N GLY A 22 11.36 12.09 5.05
CA GLY A 22 11.48 13.21 4.11
C GLY A 22 12.55 14.24 4.49
N VAL A 23 12.63 15.33 3.73
CA VAL A 23 13.70 16.35 3.81
C VAL A 23 13.69 17.12 5.14
N ASN A 24 12.52 17.38 5.72
CA ASN A 24 12.36 18.05 7.02
C ASN A 24 11.51 17.15 7.96
N PRO A 25 12.11 16.09 8.51
CA PRO A 25 11.36 15.09 9.26
C PRO A 25 10.92 15.63 10.63
N LYS A 26 9.70 16.11 10.73
CA LYS A 26 9.05 16.49 11.99
C LYS A 26 8.11 15.39 12.45
N GLN A 27 8.12 15.08 13.76
CA GLN A 27 7.14 14.18 14.32
C GLN A 27 5.80 14.92 14.49
N ILE A 28 4.75 14.41 13.84
CA ILE A 28 3.42 14.99 13.92
C ILE A 28 2.77 14.55 15.25
N LYS A 29 2.19 15.49 15.98
CA LYS A 29 1.46 15.20 17.22
C LYS A 29 0.16 14.45 16.95
N LEU A 30 -0.28 13.60 17.87
CA LEU A 30 -1.51 12.82 17.71
C LEU A 30 -2.75 13.71 17.52
N SER A 31 -2.80 14.89 18.14
CA SER A 31 -3.88 15.86 17.95
C SER A 31 -3.95 16.39 16.52
N GLU A 32 -2.81 16.61 15.88
CA GLU A 32 -2.73 17.05 14.48
C GLU A 32 -3.13 15.93 13.51
N ILE A 33 -2.68 14.70 13.80
CA ILE A 33 -3.08 13.52 13.01
C ILE A 33 -4.62 13.34 13.03
N LYS A 34 -5.25 13.52 14.19
CA LYS A 34 -6.72 13.49 14.31
C LYS A 34 -7.39 14.58 13.46
N LYS A 35 -6.85 15.80 13.45
CA LYS A 35 -7.34 16.90 12.59
C LYS A 35 -7.19 16.55 11.11
N ILE A 36 -6.05 15.96 10.69
CA ILE A 36 -5.82 15.51 9.32
C ILE A 36 -6.86 14.47 8.90
N PHE A 37 -7.13 13.46 9.72
CA PHE A 37 -8.15 12.45 9.41
C PHE A 37 -9.57 13.04 9.36
N SER A 38 -9.88 13.99 10.25
CA SER A 38 -11.17 14.70 10.21
C SER A 38 -11.33 15.48 8.90
N LEU A 39 -10.29 16.21 8.50
CA LEU A 39 -10.27 16.94 7.23
C LEU A 39 -10.36 16.01 6.02
N ALA A 40 -9.60 14.91 6.03
CA ALA A 40 -9.64 13.90 4.98
C ALA A 40 -11.07 13.34 4.80
N LYS A 41 -11.73 12.99 5.91
CA LYS A 41 -13.14 12.56 5.91
C LYS A 41 -14.06 13.64 5.32
N LYS A 42 -13.94 14.91 5.77
CA LYS A 42 -14.75 16.04 5.26
C LYS A 42 -14.54 16.25 3.76
N LYS A 43 -13.33 16.01 3.26
CA LYS A 43 -12.97 16.15 1.83
C LYS A 43 -13.14 14.87 1.02
N ASN A 44 -13.69 13.81 1.62
CA ASN A 44 -13.90 12.48 1.01
C ASN A 44 -12.60 11.81 0.51
N VAL A 45 -11.48 12.08 1.18
CA VAL A 45 -10.20 11.37 0.96
C VAL A 45 -10.17 10.18 1.92
N MET A 46 -10.66 9.03 1.46
CA MET A 46 -10.97 7.89 2.32
C MET A 46 -9.97 6.73 2.17
N ILE A 47 -8.89 6.91 1.42
CA ILE A 47 -7.84 5.90 1.24
C ILE A 47 -6.58 6.38 1.97
N ILE A 48 -5.99 5.47 2.75
CA ILE A 48 -4.74 5.71 3.49
C ILE A 48 -3.66 4.78 2.93
N ASP A 49 -2.53 5.35 2.52
CA ASP A 49 -1.32 4.60 2.16
C ASP A 49 -0.47 4.37 3.41
N THR A 50 -0.12 3.11 3.65
CA THR A 50 0.69 2.67 4.80
C THR A 50 1.59 1.49 4.41
N ALA A 51 2.34 0.94 5.37
CA ALA A 51 3.15 -0.25 5.17
C ALA A 51 3.34 -1.04 6.47
N GLU A 52 3.58 -2.34 6.36
CA GLU A 52 3.89 -3.20 7.50
C GLU A 52 5.12 -2.71 8.27
N SER A 53 6.12 -2.19 7.54
CA SER A 53 7.37 -1.67 8.07
C SER A 53 7.24 -0.35 8.81
N TYR A 54 6.10 0.37 8.68
CA TYR A 54 5.92 1.62 9.40
C TYR A 54 5.65 1.33 10.88
N ILE A 55 6.42 2.01 11.76
CA ILE A 55 6.25 1.90 13.21
C ILE A 55 4.91 2.52 13.57
N THR A 56 3.91 1.69 13.84
CA THR A 56 2.57 2.17 14.16
C THR A 56 2.46 2.35 15.67
N LYS A 57 2.35 3.57 16.13
CA LYS A 57 1.82 3.82 17.49
C LYS A 57 0.37 3.34 17.49
N SER A 58 0.05 2.34 18.29
CA SER A 58 -1.22 1.59 18.29
C SER A 58 -2.49 2.45 18.31
N ASN A 59 -2.38 3.70 18.74
CA ASN A 59 -3.53 4.60 18.94
C ASN A 59 -3.91 5.45 17.72
N ILE A 60 -3.06 5.52 16.67
CA ILE A 60 -3.32 6.40 15.52
C ILE A 60 -4.56 5.98 14.75
N PHE A 61 -4.75 4.67 14.55
CA PHE A 61 -5.86 4.11 13.79
C PHE A 61 -7.04 3.65 14.66
N LYS A 62 -6.90 3.68 16.01
CA LYS A 62 -7.87 3.08 16.95
C LYS A 62 -9.30 3.59 16.77
N ASN A 63 -9.48 4.87 16.47
CA ASN A 63 -10.79 5.51 16.38
C ASN A 63 -11.12 5.96 14.95
N LEU A 64 -10.46 5.40 13.93
CA LEU A 64 -10.78 5.74 12.56
C LEU A 64 -12.15 5.20 12.15
N ASN A 65 -12.85 6.00 11.38
CA ASN A 65 -14.10 5.59 10.75
C ASN A 65 -13.86 4.39 9.82
N LYS A 66 -14.69 3.36 9.94
CA LYS A 66 -14.61 2.13 9.13
C LYS A 66 -14.81 2.33 7.62
N LYS A 67 -15.22 3.52 7.18
CA LYS A 67 -15.27 3.89 5.76
C LYS A 67 -13.87 4.13 5.16
N PHE A 68 -12.84 4.38 5.99
CA PHE A 68 -11.45 4.42 5.49
C PHE A 68 -11.01 3.04 5.01
N GLN A 69 -10.23 3.03 3.94
CA GLN A 69 -9.63 1.84 3.36
C GLN A 69 -8.11 2.00 3.29
N LEU A 70 -7.40 0.90 3.25
CA LEU A 70 -5.94 0.89 3.20
C LEU A 70 -5.43 0.49 1.81
N ILE A 71 -4.43 1.21 1.35
CA ILE A 71 -3.38 0.67 0.49
C ILE A 71 -2.22 0.37 1.42
N THR A 72 -1.77 -0.87 1.51
CA THR A 72 -0.70 -1.24 2.43
C THR A 72 0.33 -2.12 1.76
N LYS A 73 1.53 -2.19 2.35
CA LYS A 73 2.68 -2.87 1.77
C LYS A 73 3.19 -3.94 2.73
N ILE A 74 3.56 -5.08 2.16
CA ILE A 74 4.19 -6.20 2.86
C ILE A 74 5.56 -6.50 2.27
N ILE A 75 6.45 -7.10 3.06
CA ILE A 75 7.74 -7.62 2.62
C ILE A 75 7.72 -9.13 2.80
N PRO A 76 7.31 -9.90 1.77
CA PRO A 76 7.28 -11.35 1.86
C PRO A 76 8.68 -11.95 1.96
N SER A 77 8.79 -13.00 2.76
CA SER A 77 9.95 -13.88 2.83
C SER A 77 9.62 -15.25 2.22
N SER A 78 10.58 -16.16 2.20
CA SER A 78 10.37 -17.56 1.78
C SER A 78 9.26 -18.27 2.57
N LYS A 79 8.99 -17.88 3.82
CA LYS A 79 7.89 -18.43 4.65
C LYS A 79 6.50 -18.19 4.03
N TRP A 80 6.35 -17.20 3.16
CA TRP A 80 5.10 -16.91 2.47
C TRP A 80 4.71 -17.95 1.40
N THR A 81 5.55 -18.96 1.16
CA THR A 81 5.18 -20.16 0.39
C THR A 81 4.17 -21.05 1.14
N SER A 82 3.98 -20.86 2.46
CA SER A 82 2.91 -21.47 3.25
C SER A 82 1.66 -20.58 3.25
N LEU A 83 0.54 -21.11 2.80
CA LEU A 83 -0.73 -20.38 2.78
C LEU A 83 -1.22 -20.01 4.19
N SER A 84 -1.08 -20.92 5.15
CA SER A 84 -1.47 -20.66 6.54
C SER A 84 -0.66 -19.53 7.16
N TYR A 85 0.64 -19.48 6.89
CA TYR A 85 1.50 -18.39 7.31
C TYR A 85 1.06 -17.05 6.69
N CYS A 86 0.77 -17.02 5.38
CA CYS A 86 0.26 -15.83 4.71
C CYS A 86 -1.03 -15.33 5.35
N GLU A 87 -1.97 -16.25 5.60
CA GLU A 87 -3.27 -15.91 6.18
C GLU A 87 -3.12 -15.34 7.59
N GLU A 88 -2.30 -15.95 8.44
CA GLU A 88 -2.00 -15.44 9.77
C GLU A 88 -1.38 -14.03 9.73
N ARG A 89 -0.36 -13.83 8.88
CA ARG A 89 0.31 -12.53 8.71
C ARG A 89 -0.67 -11.44 8.27
N ILE A 90 -1.55 -11.74 7.32
CA ILE A 90 -2.54 -10.76 6.84
C ILE A 90 -3.60 -10.48 7.92
N LYS A 91 -4.07 -11.49 8.66
CA LYS A 91 -4.98 -11.27 9.80
C LYS A 91 -4.37 -10.36 10.86
N ASN A 92 -3.12 -10.60 11.24
CA ASN A 92 -2.40 -9.78 12.20
C ASN A 92 -2.21 -8.34 11.69
N HIS A 93 -1.92 -8.19 10.39
CA HIS A 93 -1.82 -6.89 9.76
C HIS A 93 -3.16 -6.12 9.80
N ILE A 94 -4.27 -6.78 9.48
CA ILE A 94 -5.61 -6.16 9.54
C ILE A 94 -5.93 -5.70 10.98
N LYS A 95 -5.65 -6.54 11.99
CA LYS A 95 -5.85 -6.19 13.40
C LYS A 95 -5.04 -4.94 13.80
N LYS A 96 -3.78 -4.83 13.36
CA LYS A 96 -2.91 -3.68 13.62
C LYS A 96 -3.53 -2.35 13.18
N TYR A 97 -4.33 -2.36 12.13
CA TYR A 97 -5.01 -1.18 11.59
C TYR A 97 -6.50 -1.12 11.95
N ASN A 98 -6.85 -1.61 13.16
CA ASN A 98 -8.22 -1.55 13.67
C ASN A 98 -9.27 -2.17 12.73
N ASN A 99 -8.92 -3.26 12.06
CA ASN A 99 -9.80 -3.96 11.13
C ASN A 99 -10.34 -3.08 9.98
N LEU A 100 -9.57 -2.10 9.53
CA LEU A 100 -9.88 -1.37 8.30
C LEU A 100 -9.74 -2.30 7.09
N LYS A 101 -10.61 -2.12 6.10
CA LYS A 101 -10.53 -2.89 4.86
C LYS A 101 -9.26 -2.58 4.09
N ILE A 102 -8.51 -3.60 3.69
CA ILE A 102 -7.42 -3.46 2.75
C ILE A 102 -8.01 -3.43 1.34
N LYS A 103 -7.90 -2.29 0.67
CA LYS A 103 -8.26 -2.14 -0.75
C LYS A 103 -7.17 -2.77 -1.63
N THR A 104 -5.92 -2.40 -1.38
CA THR A 104 -4.79 -2.88 -2.17
C THR A 104 -3.67 -3.35 -1.26
N LEU A 105 -3.18 -4.56 -1.50
CA LEU A 105 -2.00 -5.12 -0.87
C LEU A 105 -0.84 -5.05 -1.87
N LEU A 106 0.22 -4.32 -1.53
CA LEU A 106 1.40 -4.14 -2.37
C LEU A 106 2.58 -4.98 -1.86
N PHE A 107 3.35 -5.55 -2.77
CA PHE A 107 4.72 -5.94 -2.46
C PHE A 107 5.55 -4.67 -2.25
N HIS A 108 6.13 -4.49 -1.06
CA HIS A 108 6.98 -3.34 -0.73
C HIS A 108 8.38 -3.48 -1.34
N ASP A 109 8.84 -4.73 -1.49
CA ASP A 109 10.03 -5.12 -2.23
C ASP A 109 9.63 -6.22 -3.21
N THR A 110 9.92 -6.01 -4.48
CA THR A 110 9.56 -6.93 -5.56
C THR A 110 10.55 -8.05 -5.76
N LYS A 111 11.73 -8.02 -5.11
CA LYS A 111 12.80 -9.01 -5.29
C LYS A 111 12.32 -10.45 -5.19
N ILE A 112 11.39 -10.73 -4.28
CA ILE A 112 10.83 -12.07 -4.10
C ILE A 112 10.15 -12.60 -5.36
N LEU A 113 9.55 -11.72 -6.19
CA LEU A 113 8.87 -12.10 -7.43
C LEU A 113 9.83 -12.59 -8.51
N PHE A 114 11.12 -12.26 -8.40
CA PHE A 114 12.16 -12.73 -9.31
C PHE A 114 12.78 -14.07 -8.88
N THR A 115 12.39 -14.60 -7.72
CA THR A 115 12.90 -15.87 -7.20
C THR A 115 12.00 -17.05 -7.59
N LYS A 116 12.50 -18.29 -7.44
CA LYS A 116 11.72 -19.52 -7.60
C LYS A 116 10.47 -19.59 -6.70
N ASN A 117 10.45 -18.85 -5.59
CA ASN A 117 9.32 -18.81 -4.66
C ASN A 117 8.23 -17.80 -5.10
N GLY A 118 8.57 -16.84 -5.98
CA GLY A 118 7.65 -15.77 -6.41
C GLY A 118 6.30 -16.26 -6.88
N PRO A 119 6.21 -17.20 -7.82
CA PRO A 119 4.92 -17.70 -8.33
C PRO A 119 4.05 -18.32 -7.23
N LYS A 120 4.64 -19.11 -6.32
CA LYS A 120 3.90 -19.73 -5.23
C LYS A 120 3.38 -18.71 -4.22
N ILE A 121 4.21 -17.72 -3.87
CA ILE A 121 3.81 -16.63 -2.97
C ILE A 121 2.69 -15.81 -3.60
N PHE A 122 2.81 -15.46 -4.87
CA PHE A 122 1.78 -14.71 -5.57
C PHE A 122 0.46 -15.47 -5.62
N ASN A 123 0.48 -16.78 -5.94
CA ASN A 123 -0.69 -17.64 -5.92
C ASN A 123 -1.35 -17.68 -4.52
N ASN A 124 -0.58 -17.77 -3.44
CA ASN A 124 -1.13 -17.72 -2.09
C ASN A 124 -1.86 -16.39 -1.81
N LEU A 125 -1.33 -15.26 -2.31
CA LEU A 125 -2.02 -13.98 -2.20
C LEU A 125 -3.29 -13.92 -3.06
N GLU A 126 -3.30 -14.53 -4.25
CA GLU A 126 -4.51 -14.65 -5.06
C GLU A 126 -5.61 -15.46 -4.33
N ILE A 127 -5.24 -16.54 -3.65
CA ILE A 127 -6.17 -17.31 -2.80
C ILE A 127 -6.75 -16.42 -1.69
N LEU A 128 -5.91 -15.63 -1.00
CA LEU A 128 -6.36 -14.72 0.05
C LEU A 128 -7.22 -13.57 -0.50
N LYS A 129 -6.94 -13.09 -1.71
CA LYS A 129 -7.79 -12.13 -2.42
C LYS A 129 -9.18 -12.73 -2.69
N LYS A 130 -9.26 -13.98 -3.19
CA LYS A 130 -10.54 -14.70 -3.37
C LYS A 130 -11.29 -14.89 -2.06
N LYS A 131 -10.59 -15.09 -0.94
CA LYS A 131 -11.16 -15.11 0.43
C LYS A 131 -11.53 -13.70 0.96
N LYS A 132 -11.40 -12.64 0.14
CA LYS A 132 -11.77 -11.24 0.46
C LYS A 132 -10.99 -10.60 1.61
N PHE A 133 -9.77 -11.06 1.90
CA PHE A 133 -8.87 -10.36 2.83
C PHE A 133 -8.46 -8.98 2.32
N PHE A 134 -8.36 -8.83 1.00
CA PHE A 134 -8.11 -7.57 0.29
C PHE A 134 -8.69 -7.64 -1.14
N SER A 135 -8.78 -6.49 -1.82
CA SER A 135 -9.45 -6.43 -3.12
C SER A 135 -8.48 -6.54 -4.31
N GLN A 136 -7.26 -6.05 -4.17
CA GLN A 136 -6.30 -5.95 -5.26
C GLN A 136 -4.88 -6.29 -4.79
N ILE A 137 -4.09 -6.89 -5.68
CA ILE A 137 -2.65 -7.08 -5.51
C ILE A 137 -1.92 -6.06 -6.38
N GLY A 138 -0.84 -5.51 -5.86
CA GLY A 138 0.02 -4.59 -6.58
C GLY A 138 1.46 -4.65 -6.12
N ILE A 139 2.27 -3.74 -6.65
CA ILE A 139 3.70 -3.60 -6.36
C ILE A 139 4.08 -2.15 -6.08
N SER A 140 5.10 -1.96 -5.25
CA SER A 140 5.75 -0.67 -5.03
C SER A 140 7.18 -0.77 -5.57
N ILE A 141 7.51 0.05 -6.57
CA ILE A 141 8.78 -0.01 -7.30
C ILE A 141 9.50 1.33 -7.33
N TYR A 142 10.80 1.27 -7.44
CA TYR A 142 11.67 2.42 -7.72
C TYR A 142 12.36 2.28 -9.09
N ASN A 143 12.53 1.06 -9.58
CA ASN A 143 13.08 0.78 -10.89
C ASN A 143 11.98 0.35 -11.85
N ILE A 144 11.68 1.18 -12.83
CA ILE A 144 10.59 0.95 -13.79
C ILE A 144 10.84 -0.31 -14.66
N LYS A 145 12.09 -0.68 -14.89
CA LYS A 145 12.43 -1.91 -15.64
C LYS A 145 11.91 -3.20 -14.99
N GLU A 146 11.59 -3.18 -13.71
CA GLU A 146 10.97 -4.32 -13.03
C GLU A 146 9.62 -4.68 -13.63
N LEU A 147 8.90 -3.71 -14.22
CA LEU A 147 7.61 -3.92 -14.86
C LEU A 147 7.71 -4.85 -16.08
N ASP A 148 8.80 -4.77 -16.84
CA ASP A 148 9.01 -5.60 -18.04
C ASP A 148 9.04 -7.11 -17.69
N TYR A 149 9.47 -7.45 -16.47
CA TYR A 149 9.49 -8.83 -15.99
C TYR A 149 8.21 -9.20 -15.23
N ILE A 150 7.69 -8.30 -14.39
CA ILE A 150 6.62 -8.62 -13.43
C ILE A 150 5.26 -8.67 -14.14
N ILE A 151 4.93 -7.67 -14.96
CA ILE A 151 3.60 -7.55 -15.58
C ILE A 151 3.25 -8.74 -16.48
N PRO A 152 4.16 -9.30 -17.31
CA PRO A 152 3.83 -10.48 -18.11
C PRO A 152 3.57 -11.75 -17.31
N LYS A 153 4.05 -11.83 -16.05
CA LYS A 153 4.02 -13.05 -15.24
C LYS A 153 2.97 -13.05 -14.13
N TYR A 154 2.56 -11.86 -13.68
CA TYR A 154 1.71 -11.72 -12.50
C TYR A 154 0.56 -10.76 -12.77
N ASP A 155 -0.65 -11.11 -12.32
CA ASP A 155 -1.85 -10.28 -12.45
C ASP A 155 -1.81 -9.07 -11.49
N ILE A 156 -0.93 -8.11 -11.78
CA ILE A 156 -0.75 -6.87 -11.03
C ILE A 156 -1.82 -5.86 -11.43
N LYS A 157 -2.59 -5.37 -10.46
CA LYS A 157 -3.65 -4.38 -10.70
C LYS A 157 -3.25 -2.94 -10.34
N VAL A 158 -2.21 -2.78 -9.50
CA VAL A 158 -1.78 -1.46 -9.03
C VAL A 158 -0.26 -1.41 -8.98
N VAL A 159 0.31 -0.37 -9.58
CA VAL A 159 1.74 -0.04 -9.47
C VAL A 159 1.87 1.27 -8.69
N GLN A 160 2.64 1.25 -7.61
CA GLN A 160 3.06 2.46 -6.89
C GLN A 160 4.52 2.75 -7.23
N CYS A 161 4.79 3.93 -7.77
CA CYS A 161 6.14 4.37 -8.10
C CYS A 161 6.32 5.85 -7.77
N PRO A 162 7.56 6.33 -7.58
CA PRO A 162 7.84 7.75 -7.47
C PRO A 162 7.40 8.52 -8.72
N TYR A 163 6.74 9.66 -8.49
CA TYR A 163 6.40 10.60 -9.54
C TYR A 163 6.33 12.02 -8.97
N ASN A 164 7.14 12.91 -9.49
CA ASN A 164 7.17 14.32 -9.13
C ASN A 164 7.83 15.14 -10.25
N LEU A 165 8.03 16.44 -10.03
CA LEU A 165 8.61 17.34 -11.04
C LEU A 165 10.00 16.90 -11.51
N LEU A 166 10.81 16.30 -10.62
CA LEU A 166 12.18 15.87 -10.89
C LEU A 166 12.26 14.39 -11.32
N ASP A 167 11.27 13.58 -10.93
CA ASP A 167 11.23 12.13 -11.23
C ASP A 167 10.05 11.80 -12.15
N LYS A 168 10.34 11.73 -13.44
CA LYS A 168 9.36 11.41 -14.49
C LYS A 168 9.65 10.05 -15.16
N ARG A 169 10.43 9.18 -14.50
CA ARG A 169 10.86 7.89 -15.07
C ARG A 169 9.71 7.04 -15.56
N VAL A 170 8.57 7.02 -14.85
CA VAL A 170 7.39 6.24 -15.26
C VAL A 170 6.76 6.73 -16.56
N ILE A 171 6.76 8.05 -16.82
CA ILE A 171 6.28 8.62 -18.08
C ILE A 171 7.26 8.30 -19.20
N ASN A 172 8.55 8.56 -18.97
CA ASN A 172 9.61 8.40 -19.97
C ASN A 172 9.80 6.93 -20.42
N SER A 173 9.39 5.97 -19.57
CA SER A 173 9.45 4.53 -19.90
C SER A 173 8.30 4.05 -20.80
N GLY A 174 7.29 4.89 -21.03
CA GLY A 174 6.08 4.50 -21.77
C GLY A 174 5.09 3.64 -20.96
N TRP A 175 5.41 3.24 -19.74
CA TRP A 175 4.51 2.43 -18.90
C TRP A 175 3.28 3.19 -18.39
N TYR A 176 3.34 4.52 -18.37
CA TYR A 176 2.19 5.35 -17.98
C TYR A 176 0.98 5.22 -18.95
N SER A 177 1.25 4.87 -20.20
CA SER A 177 0.25 4.76 -21.29
C SER A 177 -0.21 3.32 -21.56
N LYS A 178 0.39 2.34 -20.86
CA LYS A 178 0.03 0.92 -20.93
C LYS A 178 -0.90 0.54 -19.76
#